data_e389662c0bafd37556326a4b90e8756f
#
_entry.id   e389662c0bafd37556326a4b90e8756f
#
_cell.length_a   1.000
_cell.length_b   1.000
_cell.length_c   1.000
_cell.angle_alpha   90.00
_cell.angle_beta   90.00
_cell.angle_gamma   90.00
#
_symmetry.space_group_name_H-M   'P 1'
#
loop_
_entity.id
_entity.type
_entity.pdbx_description
1 polymer ?
#
loop_
_entity_poly.entity_id
_entity_poly.type
_entity_poly.pdbx_seq_one_letter_code
_entity_poly.pdbx_strand_id
1 'polypeptide(L)'
;MLTTDLNKPSLKPAHETEERDYLAVLGERVREARSRRGMARKLLARDSGVSERYLAQLEAGKGNISILLLRQIAGALKLPLTELLAESGDAVELTLTTQLLKRLPRHKLAAVRSQLMRDYGGAHDERMKRIALIGLRGAGKSTLGARLAKALGAPFLELDREIEREAGTSLSEIFLLYGQAGYRRYERRCLEKVLDKNERAVIATGGSIVSEPGTYELLLSACFTVWLKAQPEEHMARVIAQGDTRPMAGNDQAMEDLRRILDGRAALYGQADVTVDTAGRSVEESLAELRQAAQAVRTEEAAV
;
A
#
# COMPACT_ATOMS: atom_id res chain seq x y z
N MET A 1 -33.25 11.37 42.97
CA MET A 1 -32.47 10.12 42.78
C MET A 1 -32.90 9.49 41.48
N LEU A 2 -32.16 9.72 40.42
CA LEU A 2 -32.36 9.10 39.11
C LEU A 2 -31.00 8.51 38.74
N THR A 3 -30.89 7.20 38.88
CA THR A 3 -29.75 6.39 38.46
C THR A 3 -29.83 6.22 36.94
N THR A 4 -28.90 6.84 36.25
CA THR A 4 -28.73 6.69 34.80
C THR A 4 -27.99 5.39 34.52
N ASP A 5 -28.71 4.36 34.10
CA ASP A 5 -28.13 3.14 33.53
C ASP A 5 -27.42 3.49 32.21
N LEU A 6 -26.09 3.44 32.21
CA LEU A 6 -25.28 3.54 31.01
C LEU A 6 -25.45 2.25 30.20
N ASN A 7 -26.26 2.34 29.17
CA ASN A 7 -26.54 1.35 28.13
C ASN A 7 -25.23 0.86 27.50
N LYS A 8 -24.75 -0.33 27.89
CA LYS A 8 -23.71 -1.06 27.13
C LYS A 8 -24.31 -1.47 25.80
N PRO A 9 -23.67 -1.17 24.67
CA PRO A 9 -24.14 -1.68 23.38
C PRO A 9 -24.09 -3.21 23.41
N SER A 10 -25.23 -3.86 23.23
CA SER A 10 -25.34 -5.32 23.06
C SER A 10 -24.70 -5.68 21.71
N LEU A 11 -23.54 -6.33 21.75
CA LEU A 11 -22.92 -6.97 20.60
C LEU A 11 -23.89 -8.01 20.03
N LYS A 12 -24.06 -8.02 18.70
CA LYS A 12 -24.92 -8.99 18.03
C LYS A 12 -24.39 -10.43 18.24
N PRO A 13 -25.24 -11.47 18.34
CA PRO A 13 -24.84 -12.84 18.67
C PRO A 13 -23.80 -13.45 17.71
N ALA A 14 -23.69 -12.99 16.46
CA ALA A 14 -22.67 -13.42 15.51
C ALA A 14 -21.24 -13.01 15.94
N HIS A 15 -21.06 -11.81 16.49
CA HIS A 15 -19.75 -11.35 16.96
C HIS A 15 -19.24 -12.12 18.19
N GLU A 16 -20.12 -12.53 19.08
CA GLU A 16 -19.73 -13.32 20.26
C GLU A 16 -19.21 -14.72 19.90
N THR A 17 -19.70 -15.30 18.81
CA THR A 17 -19.24 -16.61 18.32
C THR A 17 -17.86 -16.46 17.68
N GLU A 18 -17.66 -15.47 16.81
CA GLU A 18 -16.37 -15.18 16.18
C GLU A 18 -15.28 -14.85 17.21
N GLU A 19 -15.62 -14.07 18.24
CA GLU A 19 -14.68 -13.75 19.32
C GLU A 19 -14.27 -14.99 20.12
N ARG A 20 -15.19 -15.90 20.42
CA ARG A 20 -14.91 -17.16 21.12
C ARG A 20 -14.05 -18.10 20.29
N ASP A 21 -14.30 -18.18 19.00
CA ASP A 21 -13.52 -19.00 18.06
C ASP A 21 -12.09 -18.44 17.95
N TYR A 22 -11.93 -17.13 17.87
CA TYR A 22 -10.62 -16.48 17.86
C TYR A 22 -9.82 -16.73 19.15
N LEU A 23 -10.46 -16.62 20.32
CA LEU A 23 -9.81 -16.88 21.61
C LEU A 23 -9.42 -18.35 21.77
N ALA A 24 -10.21 -19.27 21.24
CA ALA A 24 -9.87 -20.69 21.24
C ALA A 24 -8.63 -20.97 20.38
N VAL A 25 -8.56 -20.39 19.19
CA VAL A 25 -7.41 -20.50 18.28
C VAL A 25 -6.16 -19.87 18.90
N LEU A 26 -6.28 -18.69 19.51
CA LEU A 26 -5.17 -18.03 20.22
C LEU A 26 -4.64 -18.90 21.38
N GLY A 27 -5.55 -19.46 22.17
CA GLY A 27 -5.21 -20.35 23.28
C GLY A 27 -4.44 -21.59 22.84
N GLU A 28 -4.90 -22.23 21.76
CA GLU A 28 -4.21 -23.42 21.20
C GLU A 28 -2.80 -23.05 20.69
N ARG A 29 -2.61 -21.92 20.03
CA ARG A 29 -1.29 -21.46 19.57
C ARG A 29 -0.31 -21.23 20.71
N VAL A 30 -0.77 -20.60 21.78
CA VAL A 30 0.06 -20.42 22.99
C VAL A 30 0.47 -21.79 23.56
N ARG A 31 -0.45 -22.72 23.63
CA ARG A 31 -0.21 -24.08 24.10
C ARG A 31 0.76 -24.85 23.20
N GLU A 32 0.60 -24.77 21.89
CA GLU A 32 1.50 -25.40 20.92
C GLU A 32 2.91 -24.79 20.97
N ALA A 33 3.00 -23.44 21.01
CA ALA A 33 4.27 -22.74 21.10
C ALA A 33 5.03 -23.12 22.39
N ARG A 34 4.32 -23.24 23.52
CA ARG A 34 4.88 -23.74 24.77
C ARG A 34 5.33 -25.20 24.66
N SER A 35 4.49 -26.06 24.07
CA SER A 35 4.78 -27.49 23.92
C SER A 35 5.96 -27.74 22.98
N ARG A 36 6.07 -27.00 21.88
CA ARG A 36 7.23 -27.07 20.96
C ARG A 36 8.54 -26.73 21.66
N ARG A 37 8.51 -25.96 22.72
CA ARG A 37 9.68 -25.63 23.55
C ARG A 37 9.89 -26.58 24.73
N GLY A 38 9.06 -27.61 24.88
CA GLY A 38 9.13 -28.53 26.00
C GLY A 38 8.87 -27.84 27.35
N MET A 39 8.20 -26.66 27.37
CA MET A 39 7.97 -25.89 28.59
C MET A 39 6.72 -26.37 29.32
N ALA A 40 6.86 -26.67 30.62
CA ALA A 40 5.70 -26.81 31.50
C ALA A 40 5.02 -25.45 31.70
N ARG A 41 3.68 -25.42 31.93
CA ARG A 41 2.93 -24.19 32.16
C ARG A 41 3.51 -23.39 33.34
N LYS A 42 3.95 -24.07 34.41
CA LYS A 42 4.61 -23.46 35.57
C LYS A 42 5.90 -22.68 35.19
N LEU A 43 6.66 -23.21 34.21
CA LEU A 43 7.88 -22.56 33.72
C LEU A 43 7.52 -21.31 32.91
N LEU A 44 6.52 -21.40 32.03
CA LEU A 44 6.03 -20.25 31.28
C LEU A 44 5.45 -19.16 32.20
N ALA A 45 4.74 -19.55 33.26
CA ALA A 45 4.23 -18.61 34.26
C ALA A 45 5.36 -17.82 34.94
N ARG A 46 6.41 -18.52 35.35
CA ARG A 46 7.59 -17.90 35.97
C ARG A 46 8.29 -16.92 35.02
N ASP A 47 8.51 -17.34 33.76
CA ASP A 47 9.31 -16.59 32.79
C ASP A 47 8.52 -15.41 32.16
N SER A 48 7.19 -15.51 32.11
CA SER A 48 6.31 -14.44 31.59
C SER A 48 5.78 -13.50 32.67
N GLY A 49 5.83 -13.89 33.94
CA GLY A 49 5.18 -13.16 35.03
C GLY A 49 3.64 -13.30 35.05
N VAL A 50 3.07 -14.17 34.22
CA VAL A 50 1.62 -14.43 34.16
C VAL A 50 1.28 -15.66 35.02
N SER A 51 0.23 -15.59 35.83
CA SER A 51 -0.13 -16.69 36.73
C SER A 51 -0.45 -17.98 35.95
N GLU A 52 -0.09 -19.12 36.53
CA GLU A 52 -0.35 -20.43 35.91
C GLU A 52 -1.84 -20.69 35.67
N ARG A 53 -2.69 -20.21 36.60
CA ARG A 53 -4.18 -20.26 36.46
C ARG A 53 -4.64 -19.45 35.23
N TYR A 54 -4.09 -18.28 35.03
CA TYR A 54 -4.46 -17.44 33.88
C TYR A 54 -3.99 -18.05 32.56
N LEU A 55 -2.77 -18.61 32.52
CA LEU A 55 -2.26 -19.35 31.36
C LEU A 55 -3.14 -20.55 31.03
N ALA A 56 -3.65 -21.27 32.05
CA ALA A 56 -4.57 -22.39 31.85
C ALA A 56 -5.90 -21.95 31.22
N GLN A 57 -6.44 -20.80 31.65
CA GLN A 57 -7.65 -20.22 31.06
C GLN A 57 -7.40 -19.73 29.63
N LEU A 58 -6.28 -19.08 29.37
CA LEU A 58 -5.89 -18.63 28.04
C LEU A 58 -5.75 -19.81 27.07
N GLU A 59 -4.99 -20.85 27.45
CA GLU A 59 -4.79 -22.06 26.64
C GLU A 59 -6.09 -22.85 26.41
N ALA A 60 -7.12 -22.64 27.22
CA ALA A 60 -8.46 -23.22 27.07
C ALA A 60 -9.42 -22.28 26.27
N GLY A 61 -8.94 -21.16 25.73
CA GLY A 61 -9.78 -20.19 25.01
C GLY A 61 -10.80 -19.43 25.86
N LYS A 62 -10.62 -19.43 27.22
CA LYS A 62 -11.58 -18.89 28.17
C LYS A 62 -11.18 -17.55 28.79
N GLY A 63 -10.27 -16.85 28.20
CA GLY A 63 -9.79 -15.60 28.78
C GLY A 63 -9.50 -14.53 27.74
N ASN A 64 -10.03 -13.33 27.91
CA ASN A 64 -9.63 -12.17 27.14
C ASN A 64 -8.32 -11.63 27.72
N ILE A 65 -7.22 -11.76 26.98
CA ILE A 65 -5.90 -11.34 27.42
C ILE A 65 -5.57 -9.93 26.92
N SER A 66 -5.01 -9.10 27.81
CA SER A 66 -4.47 -7.82 27.37
C SER A 66 -3.26 -8.01 26.47
N ILE A 67 -3.07 -7.08 25.53
CA ILE A 67 -1.93 -7.13 24.58
C ILE A 67 -0.58 -7.09 25.31
N LEU A 68 -0.51 -6.46 26.46
CA LEU A 68 0.72 -6.40 27.28
C LEU A 68 1.07 -7.76 27.88
N LEU A 69 0.09 -8.49 28.41
CA LEU A 69 0.29 -9.84 28.93
C LEU A 69 0.64 -10.81 27.80
N LEU A 70 -0.02 -10.71 26.64
CA LEU A 70 0.29 -11.54 25.50
C LEU A 70 1.73 -11.30 25.00
N ARG A 71 2.20 -10.04 25.03
CA ARG A 71 3.59 -9.69 24.71
C ARG A 71 4.59 -10.29 25.69
N GLN A 72 4.27 -10.35 26.99
CA GLN A 72 5.10 -11.00 28.00
C GLN A 72 5.19 -12.51 27.75
N ILE A 73 4.09 -13.16 27.42
CA ILE A 73 4.04 -14.58 27.04
C ILE A 73 4.87 -14.84 25.78
N ALA A 74 4.70 -14.02 24.72
CA ALA A 74 5.46 -14.12 23.48
C ALA A 74 6.98 -13.95 23.75
N GLY A 75 7.35 -13.01 24.59
CA GLY A 75 8.75 -12.81 25.04
C GLY A 75 9.34 -14.01 25.77
N ALA A 76 8.61 -14.60 26.70
CA ALA A 76 8.99 -15.82 27.42
C ALA A 76 9.12 -17.03 26.47
N LEU A 77 8.23 -17.09 25.46
CA LEU A 77 8.28 -18.08 24.38
C LEU A 77 9.33 -17.71 23.31
N LYS A 78 10.04 -16.57 23.41
CA LYS A 78 10.99 -16.02 22.40
C LYS A 78 10.40 -16.04 20.98
N LEU A 79 9.14 -15.68 20.83
CA LEU A 79 8.42 -15.58 19.59
C LEU A 79 7.99 -14.13 19.36
N PRO A 80 7.90 -13.67 18.10
CA PRO A 80 7.24 -12.42 17.80
C PRO A 80 5.75 -12.51 18.16
N LEU A 81 5.18 -11.44 18.69
CA LEU A 81 3.75 -11.37 19.03
C LEU A 81 2.84 -11.71 17.84
N THR A 82 3.26 -11.32 16.64
CA THR A 82 2.56 -11.60 15.38
C THR A 82 2.36 -13.10 15.11
N GLU A 83 3.27 -13.95 15.57
CA GLU A 83 3.15 -15.40 15.39
C GLU A 83 2.01 -16.01 16.24
N LEU A 84 1.75 -15.44 17.40
CA LEU A 84 0.61 -15.84 18.24
C LEU A 84 -0.73 -15.33 17.68
N LEU A 85 -0.73 -14.20 16.96
CA LEU A 85 -1.93 -13.55 16.43
C LEU A 85 -2.26 -13.93 14.97
N ALA A 86 -1.39 -14.66 14.29
CA ALA A 86 -1.59 -15.02 12.88
C ALA A 86 -2.82 -15.92 12.66
N GLU A 87 -3.65 -15.63 11.66
CA GLU A 87 -4.95 -16.30 11.47
C GLU A 87 -4.90 -17.57 10.61
N SER A 88 -3.76 -17.95 10.02
CA SER A 88 -3.66 -19.09 9.10
C SER A 88 -2.48 -20.01 9.38
N GLY A 89 -2.62 -21.29 8.95
CA GLY A 89 -1.57 -22.32 9.03
C GLY A 89 -0.30 -22.03 8.23
N ASP A 90 -0.35 -21.06 7.33
CA ASP A 90 0.78 -20.59 6.51
C ASP A 90 1.76 -19.68 7.28
N ALA A 91 1.51 -19.43 8.58
CA ALA A 91 2.28 -18.53 9.40
C ALA A 91 3.77 -18.90 9.49
N VAL A 92 4.11 -20.18 9.43
CA VAL A 92 5.49 -20.67 9.49
C VAL A 92 6.23 -20.31 8.22
N GLU A 93 5.67 -20.60 7.05
CA GLU A 93 6.27 -20.28 5.75
C GLU A 93 6.37 -18.77 5.55
N LEU A 94 5.34 -18.00 5.92
CA LEU A 94 5.36 -16.54 5.88
C LEU A 94 6.43 -15.97 6.80
N THR A 95 6.59 -16.55 7.99
CA THR A 95 7.62 -16.13 8.95
C THR A 95 9.02 -16.42 8.40
N LEU A 96 9.26 -17.60 7.85
CA LEU A 96 10.54 -17.99 7.24
C LEU A 96 10.86 -17.10 6.04
N THR A 97 9.88 -16.88 5.16
CA THR A 97 10.01 -15.99 4.00
C THR A 97 10.32 -14.56 4.43
N THR A 98 9.61 -14.03 5.43
CA THR A 98 9.87 -12.70 5.98
C THR A 98 11.27 -12.60 6.59
N GLN A 99 11.74 -13.62 7.29
CA GLN A 99 13.12 -13.64 7.83
C GLN A 99 14.17 -13.69 6.71
N LEU A 100 13.93 -14.45 5.65
CA LEU A 100 14.78 -14.47 4.46
C LEU A 100 14.87 -13.06 3.83
N LEU A 101 13.74 -12.42 3.61
CA LEU A 101 13.66 -11.07 3.04
C LEU A 101 14.38 -10.04 3.91
N LYS A 102 14.27 -10.12 5.24
CA LYS A 102 14.97 -9.24 6.19
C LYS A 102 16.50 -9.36 6.14
N ARG A 103 17.03 -10.49 5.67
CA ARG A 103 18.48 -10.71 5.51
C ARG A 103 19.02 -10.16 4.18
N LEU A 104 18.16 -9.84 3.23
CA LEU A 104 18.57 -9.30 1.95
C LEU A 104 19.02 -7.84 2.09
N PRO A 105 20.07 -7.43 1.35
CA PRO A 105 20.45 -6.03 1.22
C PRO A 105 19.27 -5.20 0.67
N ARG A 106 19.07 -4.00 1.18
CA ARG A 106 17.92 -3.14 0.81
C ARG A 106 17.78 -2.93 -0.71
N HIS A 107 18.91 -2.80 -1.42
CA HIS A 107 18.90 -2.61 -2.88
C HIS A 107 18.39 -3.84 -3.65
N LYS A 108 18.43 -5.05 -3.07
CA LYS A 108 17.90 -6.28 -3.69
C LYS A 108 16.42 -6.52 -3.40
N LEU A 109 15.86 -5.91 -2.35
CA LEU A 109 14.46 -6.12 -1.98
C LEU A 109 13.48 -5.69 -3.08
N ALA A 110 13.76 -4.59 -3.78
CA ALA A 110 12.94 -4.13 -4.89
C ALA A 110 12.94 -5.13 -6.06
N ALA A 111 14.10 -5.69 -6.41
CA ALA A 111 14.21 -6.69 -7.46
C ALA A 111 13.50 -7.99 -7.11
N VAL A 112 13.65 -8.48 -5.87
CA VAL A 112 12.97 -9.70 -5.39
C VAL A 112 11.45 -9.49 -5.38
N ARG A 113 10.97 -8.34 -4.91
CA ARG A 113 9.54 -8.03 -4.94
C ARG A 113 9.00 -8.04 -6.38
N SER A 114 9.70 -7.36 -7.30
CA SER A 114 9.30 -7.33 -8.72
C SER A 114 9.30 -8.73 -9.34
N GLN A 115 10.23 -9.58 -8.92
CA GLN A 115 10.28 -10.97 -9.37
C GLN A 115 9.10 -11.79 -8.82
N LEU A 116 8.84 -11.73 -7.52
CA LEU A 116 7.69 -12.40 -6.91
C LEU A 116 6.36 -11.94 -7.51
N MET A 117 6.26 -10.64 -7.84
CA MET A 117 5.09 -10.10 -8.53
C MET A 117 4.94 -10.66 -9.96
N ARG A 118 6.04 -10.87 -10.69
CA ARG A 118 5.98 -11.50 -12.02
C ARG A 118 5.62 -12.98 -11.95
N ASP A 119 6.23 -13.71 -11.01
CA ASP A 119 6.15 -15.18 -10.97
C ASP A 119 4.88 -15.71 -10.28
N TYR A 120 4.35 -14.95 -9.32
CA TYR A 120 3.26 -15.39 -8.43
C TYR A 120 2.13 -14.38 -8.27
N GLY A 121 2.25 -13.20 -8.82
CA GLY A 121 1.17 -12.22 -8.83
C GLY A 121 0.05 -12.69 -9.74
N GLY A 122 -0.76 -13.63 -9.30
CA GLY A 122 -1.77 -14.39 -10.05
C GLY A 122 -2.84 -13.60 -10.84
N ALA A 123 -2.57 -12.34 -11.10
CA ALA A 123 -3.27 -11.44 -11.96
C ALA A 123 -2.28 -10.68 -12.86
N HIS A 124 -1.17 -11.31 -13.30
CA HIS A 124 -0.25 -10.62 -14.19
C HIS A 124 -1.00 -10.07 -15.41
N ASP A 125 -1.81 -10.88 -16.07
CA ASP A 125 -2.65 -10.49 -17.20
C ASP A 125 -3.66 -9.38 -16.84
N GLU A 126 -4.30 -9.48 -15.68
CA GLU A 126 -5.24 -8.47 -15.20
C GLU A 126 -4.55 -7.14 -14.88
N ARG A 127 -3.37 -7.19 -14.29
CA ARG A 127 -2.55 -6.05 -13.97
C ARG A 127 -2.10 -5.28 -15.21
N MET A 128 -1.77 -6.01 -16.28
CA MET A 128 -1.34 -5.47 -17.57
C MET A 128 -2.45 -4.76 -18.35
N LYS A 129 -3.70 -5.04 -18.04
CA LYS A 129 -4.85 -4.35 -18.62
C LYS A 129 -4.96 -2.89 -18.15
N ARG A 130 -4.39 -2.55 -16.97
CA ARG A 130 -4.42 -1.21 -16.39
C ARG A 130 -3.03 -0.60 -16.36
N ILE A 131 -2.84 0.52 -17.03
CA ILE A 131 -1.56 1.25 -17.05
C ILE A 131 -1.67 2.46 -16.14
N ALA A 132 -0.87 2.51 -15.08
CA ALA A 132 -0.83 3.65 -14.17
C ALA A 132 0.42 4.51 -14.42
N LEU A 133 0.21 5.78 -14.74
CA LEU A 133 1.28 6.76 -14.91
C LEU A 133 1.54 7.46 -13.58
N ILE A 134 2.75 7.29 -13.06
CA ILE A 134 3.23 7.95 -11.85
C ILE A 134 4.34 8.95 -12.19
N GLY A 135 4.60 9.86 -11.28
CA GLY A 135 5.61 10.91 -11.45
C GLY A 135 5.14 12.22 -10.88
N LEU A 136 6.03 13.14 -10.67
CA LEU A 136 5.72 14.44 -10.07
C LEU A 136 4.77 15.26 -10.97
N ARG A 137 4.17 16.30 -10.41
CA ARG A 137 3.39 17.27 -11.19
C ARG A 137 4.26 17.87 -12.30
N GLY A 138 3.68 18.09 -13.49
CA GLY A 138 4.44 18.53 -14.66
C GLY A 138 5.23 17.42 -15.40
N ALA A 139 5.15 16.14 -14.97
CA ALA A 139 5.78 15.02 -15.67
C ALA A 139 5.12 14.65 -17.01
N GLY A 140 3.98 15.24 -17.34
CA GLY A 140 3.26 14.95 -18.60
C GLY A 140 2.25 13.80 -18.51
N LYS A 141 1.89 13.33 -17.31
CA LYS A 141 0.96 12.20 -17.09
C LYS A 141 -0.38 12.37 -17.82
N SER A 142 -1.02 13.53 -17.70
CA SER A 142 -2.32 13.80 -18.34
C SER A 142 -2.20 13.80 -19.87
N THR A 143 -1.18 14.49 -20.42
CA THR A 143 -0.98 14.61 -21.85
C THR A 143 -0.63 13.28 -22.50
N LEU A 144 0.36 12.58 -21.95
CA LEU A 144 0.80 11.28 -22.48
C LEU A 144 -0.24 10.19 -22.22
N GLY A 145 -0.89 10.22 -21.04
CA GLY A 145 -1.93 9.26 -20.67
C GLY A 145 -3.15 9.31 -21.59
N ALA A 146 -3.67 10.51 -21.88
CA ALA A 146 -4.79 10.66 -22.79
C ALA A 146 -4.45 10.15 -24.22
N ARG A 147 -3.24 10.45 -24.71
CA ARG A 147 -2.80 9.98 -26.04
C ARG A 147 -2.55 8.47 -26.05
N LEU A 148 -1.98 7.91 -24.99
CA LEU A 148 -1.78 6.47 -24.86
C LEU A 148 -3.14 5.74 -24.79
N ALA A 149 -4.07 6.22 -23.99
CA ALA A 149 -5.41 5.64 -23.85
C ALA A 149 -6.15 5.60 -25.19
N LYS A 150 -6.08 6.70 -25.96
CA LYS A 150 -6.64 6.78 -27.31
C LYS A 150 -6.00 5.73 -28.24
N ALA A 151 -4.68 5.56 -28.16
CA ALA A 151 -3.95 4.59 -28.98
C ALA A 151 -4.26 3.13 -28.64
N LEU A 152 -4.59 2.87 -27.36
CA LEU A 152 -4.93 1.53 -26.85
C LEU A 152 -6.43 1.22 -26.92
N GLY A 153 -7.27 2.19 -27.29
CA GLY A 153 -8.72 2.06 -27.23
C GLY A 153 -9.24 1.81 -25.81
N ALA A 154 -8.59 2.40 -24.81
CA ALA A 154 -8.93 2.26 -23.40
C ALA A 154 -9.40 3.59 -22.79
N PRO A 155 -10.22 3.60 -21.72
CA PRO A 155 -10.56 4.82 -21.01
C PRO A 155 -9.34 5.46 -20.37
N PHE A 156 -9.31 6.81 -20.39
CA PHE A 156 -8.35 7.62 -19.67
C PHE A 156 -8.98 8.18 -18.40
N LEU A 157 -8.33 7.99 -17.27
CA LEU A 157 -8.81 8.41 -15.95
C LEU A 157 -7.72 9.24 -15.23
N GLU A 158 -8.10 10.40 -14.75
CA GLU A 158 -7.26 11.21 -13.87
C GLU A 158 -7.76 11.02 -12.42
N LEU A 159 -6.95 10.40 -11.59
CA LEU A 159 -7.33 10.10 -10.21
C LEU A 159 -7.71 11.36 -9.42
N ASP A 160 -7.01 12.47 -9.66
CA ASP A 160 -7.31 13.75 -9.03
C ASP A 160 -8.73 14.24 -9.37
N ARG A 161 -9.19 14.05 -10.62
CA ARG A 161 -10.56 14.39 -11.01
C ARG A 161 -11.62 13.45 -10.44
N GLU A 162 -11.29 12.17 -10.30
CA GLU A 162 -12.17 11.22 -9.62
C GLU A 162 -12.35 11.59 -8.15
N ILE A 163 -11.26 12.07 -7.50
CA ILE A 163 -11.29 12.56 -6.11
C ILE A 163 -12.19 13.79 -6.01
N GLU A 164 -12.04 14.79 -6.90
CA GLU A 164 -12.89 16.00 -6.90
C GLU A 164 -14.37 15.65 -7.15
N ARG A 165 -14.64 14.73 -8.05
CA ARG A 165 -16.00 14.26 -8.34
C ARG A 165 -16.62 13.53 -7.14
N GLU A 166 -15.87 12.67 -6.48
CA GLU A 166 -16.33 11.93 -5.30
C GLU A 166 -16.56 12.84 -4.10
N ALA A 167 -15.68 13.84 -3.91
CA ALA A 167 -15.78 14.78 -2.81
C ALA A 167 -16.82 15.91 -3.06
N GLY A 168 -17.21 16.13 -4.33
CA GLY A 168 -18.09 17.23 -4.71
C GLY A 168 -17.43 18.62 -4.59
N THR A 169 -16.09 18.66 -4.48
CA THR A 169 -15.33 19.90 -4.26
C THR A 169 -13.91 19.79 -4.82
N SER A 170 -13.20 20.92 -4.94
CA SER A 170 -11.83 20.96 -5.45
C SER A 170 -10.82 20.30 -4.51
N LEU A 171 -9.69 19.82 -5.06
CA LEU A 171 -8.58 19.31 -4.23
C LEU A 171 -8.11 20.34 -3.20
N SER A 172 -8.07 21.61 -3.57
CA SER A 172 -7.66 22.70 -2.66
C SER A 172 -8.58 22.79 -1.44
N GLU A 173 -9.88 22.66 -1.65
CA GLU A 173 -10.86 22.65 -0.56
C GLU A 173 -10.79 21.37 0.27
N ILE A 174 -10.53 20.23 -0.35
CA ILE A 174 -10.30 18.97 0.39
C ILE A 174 -9.10 19.13 1.35
N PHE A 175 -7.98 19.68 0.86
CA PHE A 175 -6.81 19.96 1.70
C PHE A 175 -7.11 20.97 2.81
N LEU A 176 -7.89 22.02 2.50
CA LEU A 176 -8.25 23.04 3.47
C LEU A 176 -9.17 22.49 4.57
N LEU A 177 -10.20 21.72 4.20
CA LEU A 177 -11.25 21.25 5.12
C LEU A 177 -10.87 19.98 5.87
N TYR A 178 -10.19 19.05 5.21
CA TYR A 178 -9.92 17.71 5.75
C TYR A 178 -8.43 17.39 5.92
N GLY A 179 -7.56 18.31 5.51
CA GLY A 179 -6.11 18.15 5.58
C GLY A 179 -5.58 17.01 4.69
N GLN A 180 -4.30 16.70 4.86
CA GLN A 180 -3.64 15.65 4.09
C GLN A 180 -4.25 14.27 4.35
N ALA A 181 -4.61 13.96 5.60
CA ALA A 181 -5.20 12.68 5.96
C ALA A 181 -6.57 12.47 5.29
N GLY A 182 -7.38 13.53 5.17
CA GLY A 182 -8.65 13.49 4.42
C GLY A 182 -8.43 13.19 2.95
N TYR A 183 -7.51 13.93 2.31
CA TYR A 183 -7.13 13.69 0.92
C TYR A 183 -6.68 12.24 0.69
N ARG A 184 -5.84 11.65 1.57
CA ARG A 184 -5.38 10.26 1.45
C ARG A 184 -6.50 9.23 1.51
N ARG A 185 -7.52 9.46 2.34
CA ARG A 185 -8.71 8.59 2.38
C ARG A 185 -9.49 8.63 1.06
N TYR A 186 -9.68 9.82 0.48
CA TYR A 186 -10.31 9.96 -0.83
C TYR A 186 -9.46 9.32 -1.94
N GLU A 187 -8.15 9.58 -1.97
CA GLU A 187 -7.22 9.03 -2.96
C GLU A 187 -7.29 7.49 -3.00
N ARG A 188 -7.19 6.84 -1.83
CA ARG A 188 -7.31 5.38 -1.74
C ARG A 188 -8.67 4.87 -2.19
N ARG A 189 -9.75 5.44 -1.68
CA ARG A 189 -11.11 5.03 -2.00
C ARG A 189 -11.45 5.23 -3.48
N CYS A 190 -10.99 6.31 -4.09
CA CYS A 190 -11.19 6.55 -5.52
C CYS A 190 -10.36 5.59 -6.36
N LEU A 191 -9.13 5.28 -5.95
CA LEU A 191 -8.32 4.27 -6.63
C LEU A 191 -9.01 2.90 -6.58
N GLU A 192 -9.48 2.44 -5.44
CA GLU A 192 -10.24 1.19 -5.28
C GLU A 192 -11.45 1.17 -6.24
N LYS A 193 -12.26 2.23 -6.26
CA LYS A 193 -13.41 2.34 -7.17
C LYS A 193 -13.02 2.34 -8.66
N VAL A 194 -11.91 2.98 -9.03
CA VAL A 194 -11.42 3.00 -10.41
C VAL A 194 -10.99 1.61 -10.84
N LEU A 195 -10.30 0.87 -9.97
CA LEU A 195 -9.86 -0.49 -10.24
C LEU A 195 -11.03 -1.47 -10.37
N ASP A 196 -12.03 -1.35 -9.51
CA ASP A 196 -13.22 -2.22 -9.52
C ASP A 196 -14.09 -1.99 -10.77
N LYS A 197 -14.21 -0.74 -11.21
CA LYS A 197 -15.10 -0.38 -12.34
C LYS A 197 -14.49 -0.56 -13.71
N ASN A 198 -13.17 -0.60 -13.81
CA ASN A 198 -12.45 -0.59 -15.08
C ASN A 198 -11.52 -1.77 -15.18
N GLU A 199 -11.89 -2.76 -15.96
CA GLU A 199 -11.01 -3.88 -16.31
C GLU A 199 -9.77 -3.40 -17.09
N ARG A 200 -9.94 -2.41 -17.98
CA ARG A 200 -8.89 -1.78 -18.79
C ARG A 200 -8.93 -0.28 -18.61
N ALA A 201 -7.78 0.33 -18.35
CA ALA A 201 -7.68 1.78 -18.23
C ALA A 201 -6.23 2.28 -18.35
N VAL A 202 -6.09 3.56 -18.72
CA VAL A 202 -4.88 4.35 -18.47
C VAL A 202 -5.20 5.36 -17.37
N ILE A 203 -4.46 5.28 -16.27
CA ILE A 203 -4.72 6.05 -15.04
C ILE A 203 -3.57 7.02 -14.81
N ALA A 204 -3.85 8.32 -14.78
CA ALA A 204 -2.90 9.33 -14.32
C ALA A 204 -3.12 9.59 -12.83
N THR A 205 -2.07 9.41 -12.02
CA THR A 205 -2.15 9.55 -10.58
C THR A 205 -1.68 10.92 -10.09
N GLY A 206 -2.03 11.30 -8.86
CA GLY A 206 -1.44 12.41 -8.15
C GLY A 206 0.06 12.20 -7.91
N GLY A 207 0.88 13.28 -7.97
CA GLY A 207 2.34 13.18 -7.83
C GLY A 207 2.81 12.71 -6.45
N SER A 208 1.94 12.68 -5.46
CA SER A 208 2.26 12.29 -4.09
C SER A 208 1.79 10.89 -3.70
N ILE A 209 1.18 10.14 -4.62
CA ILE A 209 0.63 8.79 -4.34
C ILE A 209 1.69 7.82 -3.80
N VAL A 210 2.93 7.94 -4.26
CA VAL A 210 4.05 7.11 -3.83
C VAL A 210 4.43 7.30 -2.36
N SER A 211 4.00 8.41 -1.75
CA SER A 211 4.29 8.71 -0.34
C SER A 211 3.30 8.05 0.64
N GLU A 212 2.25 7.40 0.14
CA GLU A 212 1.27 6.68 0.95
C GLU A 212 1.41 5.18 0.71
N PRO A 213 2.09 4.43 1.61
CA PRO A 213 2.49 3.05 1.36
C PRO A 213 1.35 2.14 0.95
N GLY A 214 0.22 2.16 1.68
CA GLY A 214 -0.90 1.26 1.40
C GLY A 214 -1.62 1.55 0.08
N THR A 215 -1.77 2.81 -0.32
CA THR A 215 -2.36 3.20 -1.61
C THR A 215 -1.40 2.91 -2.76
N TYR A 216 -0.10 3.14 -2.54
CA TYR A 216 0.90 2.87 -3.56
C TYR A 216 1.09 1.36 -3.80
N GLU A 217 1.07 0.54 -2.75
CA GLU A 217 1.11 -0.91 -2.86
C GLU A 217 -0.10 -1.46 -3.64
N LEU A 218 -1.30 -0.94 -3.36
CA LEU A 218 -2.50 -1.27 -4.14
C LEU A 218 -2.30 -0.94 -5.63
N LEU A 219 -1.76 0.24 -5.96
CA LEU A 219 -1.50 0.63 -7.34
C LEU A 219 -0.49 -0.31 -8.01
N LEU A 220 0.62 -0.62 -7.33
CA LEU A 220 1.67 -1.50 -7.84
C LEU A 220 1.17 -2.95 -8.05
N SER A 221 0.24 -3.41 -7.21
CA SER A 221 -0.32 -4.76 -7.30
C SER A 221 -1.38 -4.90 -8.38
N ALA A 222 -2.12 -3.83 -8.70
CA ALA A 222 -3.27 -3.86 -9.59
C ALA A 222 -3.02 -3.28 -10.99
N CYS A 223 -1.90 -2.60 -11.21
CA CYS A 223 -1.60 -1.90 -12.46
C CYS A 223 -0.17 -2.16 -12.94
N PHE A 224 0.02 -2.13 -14.24
CA PHE A 224 1.35 -1.91 -14.86
C PHE A 224 1.72 -0.43 -14.66
N THR A 225 2.77 -0.18 -13.91
CA THR A 225 3.15 1.16 -13.47
C THR A 225 4.29 1.73 -14.29
N VAL A 226 4.13 2.95 -14.79
CA VAL A 226 5.15 3.66 -15.56
C VAL A 226 5.50 4.96 -14.85
N TRP A 227 6.76 5.08 -14.46
CA TRP A 227 7.29 6.34 -13.96
C TRP A 227 7.68 7.26 -15.09
N LEU A 228 6.98 8.38 -15.26
CA LEU A 228 7.38 9.47 -16.16
C LEU A 228 8.36 10.36 -15.40
N LYS A 229 9.64 10.28 -15.81
CA LYS A 229 10.74 11.04 -15.23
C LYS A 229 11.03 12.26 -16.11
N ALA A 230 11.30 13.41 -15.51
CA ALA A 230 11.76 14.63 -16.17
C ALA A 230 12.76 15.35 -15.28
N GLN A 231 13.49 16.36 -15.84
CA GLN A 231 14.37 17.19 -15.04
C GLN A 231 13.55 18.17 -14.16
N PRO A 232 14.07 18.57 -12.98
CA PRO A 232 13.38 19.51 -12.09
C PRO A 232 12.97 20.81 -12.80
N GLU A 233 13.82 21.33 -13.66
CA GLU A 233 13.58 22.57 -14.42
C GLU A 233 12.40 22.40 -15.40
N GLU A 234 12.26 21.24 -16.02
CA GLU A 234 11.16 20.95 -16.94
C GLU A 234 9.82 20.79 -16.19
N HIS A 235 9.86 20.10 -15.01
CA HIS A 235 8.69 20.04 -14.14
C HIS A 235 8.17 21.44 -13.81
N MET A 236 9.05 22.32 -13.38
CA MET A 236 8.70 23.69 -13.01
C MET A 236 8.16 24.46 -14.21
N ALA A 237 8.86 24.44 -15.35
CA ALA A 237 8.45 25.13 -16.58
C ALA A 237 7.06 24.67 -17.05
N ARG A 238 6.79 23.36 -17.02
CA ARG A 238 5.50 22.78 -17.44
C ARG A 238 4.37 23.15 -16.49
N VAL A 239 4.62 23.22 -15.18
CA VAL A 239 3.63 23.61 -14.17
C VAL A 239 3.26 25.10 -14.32
N ILE A 240 4.25 25.96 -14.53
CA ILE A 240 4.03 27.40 -14.78
C ILE A 240 3.25 27.61 -16.07
N ALA A 241 3.59 26.91 -17.14
CA ALA A 241 2.89 26.98 -18.43
C ALA A 241 1.42 26.51 -18.33
N GLN A 242 1.08 25.68 -17.34
CA GLN A 242 -0.30 25.28 -17.03
C GLN A 242 -1.07 26.29 -16.18
N GLY A 243 -0.48 27.44 -15.90
CA GLY A 243 -1.11 28.50 -15.10
C GLY A 243 -1.09 28.26 -13.58
N ASP A 244 -0.36 27.26 -13.12
CA ASP A 244 -0.21 27.00 -11.69
C ASP A 244 1.02 27.69 -11.12
N THR A 245 0.80 28.87 -10.56
CA THR A 245 1.85 29.67 -9.93
C THR A 245 2.07 29.35 -8.45
N ARG A 246 1.28 28.43 -7.86
CA ARG A 246 1.38 28.07 -6.43
C ARG A 246 2.78 27.64 -5.99
N PRO A 247 3.56 26.88 -6.77
CA PRO A 247 4.93 26.52 -6.39
C PRO A 247 5.88 27.71 -6.28
N MET A 248 5.58 28.81 -7.01
CA MET A 248 6.41 30.03 -7.05
C MET A 248 5.91 31.13 -6.13
N ALA A 249 4.66 31.06 -5.66
CA ALA A 249 4.05 32.11 -4.88
C ALA A 249 4.71 32.25 -3.51
N GLY A 250 5.59 33.26 -3.37
CA GLY A 250 6.27 33.60 -2.12
C GLY A 250 7.36 32.59 -1.68
N ASN A 251 7.92 31.84 -2.61
CA ASN A 251 8.96 30.86 -2.29
C ASN A 251 10.18 31.02 -3.23
N ASP A 252 11.18 31.76 -2.78
CA ASP A 252 12.45 31.96 -3.51
C ASP A 252 13.25 30.63 -3.62
N GLN A 253 12.93 29.62 -2.81
CA GLN A 253 13.57 28.31 -2.77
C GLN A 253 12.74 27.21 -3.47
N ALA A 254 11.72 27.58 -4.26
CA ALA A 254 10.80 26.63 -4.89
C ALA A 254 11.53 25.54 -5.70
N MET A 255 12.63 25.87 -6.37
CA MET A 255 13.44 24.90 -7.11
C MET A 255 14.22 23.94 -6.19
N GLU A 256 14.71 24.42 -5.06
CA GLU A 256 15.40 23.57 -4.09
C GLU A 256 14.42 22.60 -3.42
N ASP A 257 13.23 23.10 -3.06
CA ASP A 257 12.17 22.26 -2.51
C ASP A 257 11.72 21.20 -3.52
N LEU A 258 11.58 21.57 -4.79
CA LEU A 258 11.25 20.64 -5.87
C LEU A 258 12.29 19.52 -6.00
N ARG A 259 13.58 19.87 -6.02
CA ARG A 259 14.69 18.91 -6.08
C ARG A 259 14.67 17.98 -4.86
N ARG A 260 14.50 18.55 -3.65
CA ARG A 260 14.40 17.77 -2.41
C ARG A 260 13.23 16.77 -2.42
N ILE A 261 12.08 17.20 -2.96
CA ILE A 261 10.91 16.33 -3.12
C ILE A 261 11.20 15.19 -4.13
N LEU A 262 11.83 15.51 -5.26
CA LEU A 262 12.22 14.52 -6.26
C LEU A 262 13.22 13.51 -5.71
N ASP A 263 14.27 13.97 -5.06
CA ASP A 263 15.29 13.12 -4.46
C ASP A 263 14.70 12.22 -3.37
N GLY A 264 13.85 12.78 -2.51
CA GLY A 264 13.17 12.02 -1.45
C GLY A 264 12.19 10.97 -1.97
N ARG A 265 11.65 11.14 -3.19
CA ARG A 265 10.70 10.22 -3.82
C ARG A 265 11.30 9.34 -4.92
N ALA A 266 12.53 9.59 -5.36
CA ALA A 266 13.16 8.85 -6.46
C ALA A 266 13.17 7.34 -6.23
N ALA A 267 13.52 6.90 -5.01
CA ALA A 267 13.52 5.48 -4.63
C ALA A 267 12.09 4.86 -4.63
N LEU A 268 11.06 5.66 -4.35
CA LEU A 268 9.67 5.22 -4.39
C LEU A 268 9.18 5.14 -5.84
N TYR A 269 9.41 6.16 -6.65
CA TYR A 269 9.08 6.13 -8.07
C TYR A 269 9.81 4.99 -8.81
N GLY A 270 11.06 4.70 -8.43
CA GLY A 270 11.86 3.60 -8.99
C GLY A 270 11.32 2.20 -8.69
N GLN A 271 10.22 2.09 -7.93
CA GLN A 271 9.48 0.83 -7.74
C GLN A 271 8.50 0.54 -8.89
N ALA A 272 8.28 1.48 -9.80
CA ALA A 272 7.49 1.27 -11.00
C ALA A 272 8.08 0.14 -11.86
N ASP A 273 7.23 -0.49 -12.67
CA ASP A 273 7.67 -1.56 -13.59
C ASP A 273 8.61 -1.04 -14.65
N VAL A 274 8.35 0.17 -15.17
CA VAL A 274 9.17 0.82 -16.20
C VAL A 274 9.33 2.31 -15.88
N THR A 275 10.48 2.86 -16.25
CA THR A 275 10.74 4.30 -16.25
C THR A 275 10.83 4.80 -17.68
N VAL A 276 10.08 5.83 -18.02
CA VAL A 276 10.17 6.56 -19.27
C VAL A 276 10.75 7.94 -18.99
N ASP A 277 11.93 8.23 -19.52
CA ASP A 277 12.58 9.53 -19.36
C ASP A 277 12.05 10.49 -20.42
N THR A 278 11.36 11.54 -20.00
CA THR A 278 10.79 12.57 -20.86
C THR A 278 11.67 13.81 -20.97
N ALA A 279 12.86 13.79 -20.35
CA ALA A 279 13.76 14.94 -20.32
C ALA A 279 14.30 15.26 -21.73
N GLY A 280 14.20 16.52 -22.14
CA GLY A 280 14.66 16.99 -23.45
C GLY A 280 13.90 16.40 -24.65
N ARG A 281 12.81 15.67 -24.44
CA ARG A 281 12.05 14.99 -25.50
C ARG A 281 10.73 15.68 -25.81
N SER A 282 10.33 15.58 -27.06
CA SER A 282 8.99 15.96 -27.51
C SER A 282 7.94 15.03 -26.91
N VAL A 283 6.68 15.46 -26.97
CA VAL A 283 5.54 14.64 -26.56
C VAL A 283 5.43 13.38 -27.42
N GLU A 284 5.73 13.50 -28.70
CA GLU A 284 5.69 12.42 -29.69
C GLU A 284 6.74 11.34 -29.40
N GLU A 285 7.97 11.71 -29.11
CA GLU A 285 9.05 10.79 -28.73
C GLU A 285 8.75 10.10 -27.41
N SER A 286 8.32 10.85 -26.41
CA SER A 286 7.93 10.31 -25.12
C SER A 286 6.74 9.33 -25.22
N LEU A 287 5.78 9.63 -26.10
CA LEU A 287 4.65 8.74 -26.38
C LEU A 287 5.09 7.46 -27.11
N ALA A 288 6.03 7.55 -28.01
CA ALA A 288 6.56 6.38 -28.73
C ALA A 288 7.23 5.41 -27.73
N GLU A 289 8.08 5.91 -26.84
CA GLU A 289 8.73 5.11 -25.81
C GLU A 289 7.69 4.52 -24.81
N LEU A 290 6.71 5.33 -24.39
CA LEU A 290 5.64 4.87 -23.51
C LEU A 290 4.81 3.75 -24.16
N ARG A 291 4.53 3.85 -25.47
CA ARG A 291 3.86 2.78 -26.24
C ARG A 291 4.70 1.52 -26.32
N GLN A 292 5.99 1.67 -26.59
CA GLN A 292 6.92 0.53 -26.65
C GLN A 292 6.96 -0.20 -25.28
N ALA A 293 7.06 0.54 -24.18
CA ALA A 293 7.01 -0.01 -22.84
C ALA A 293 5.70 -0.77 -22.58
N ALA A 294 4.56 -0.19 -22.98
CA ALA A 294 3.24 -0.81 -22.83
C ALA A 294 3.02 -2.02 -23.76
N GLN A 295 3.70 -2.09 -24.91
CA GLN A 295 3.61 -3.18 -25.89
C GLN A 295 4.56 -4.34 -25.56
N ALA A 296 5.76 -4.08 -25.08
CA ALA A 296 6.73 -5.11 -24.70
C ALA A 296 6.12 -6.09 -23.68
N VAL A 297 5.30 -5.56 -22.81
CA VAL A 297 4.55 -6.34 -21.81
C VAL A 297 3.48 -7.24 -22.46
N ARG A 298 2.82 -6.78 -23.52
CA ARG A 298 1.76 -7.54 -24.23
C ARG A 298 2.30 -8.61 -25.17
N THR A 299 3.57 -8.49 -25.58
CA THR A 299 4.19 -9.42 -26.54
C THR A 299 4.79 -10.64 -25.81
N GLU A 300 5.16 -10.49 -24.55
CA GLU A 300 5.55 -11.64 -23.70
C GLU A 300 4.35 -12.58 -23.43
N GLU A 301 3.10 -12.05 -23.44
CA GLU A 301 1.87 -12.84 -23.33
C GLU A 301 1.60 -13.73 -24.56
N ALA A 302 2.01 -13.33 -25.75
CA ALA A 302 1.75 -14.07 -26.98
C ALA A 302 2.79 -15.18 -27.23
N ALA A 303 3.82 -15.30 -26.38
CA ALA A 303 4.93 -16.23 -26.55
C ALA A 303 4.94 -17.37 -25.51
N VAL A 304 3.95 -17.42 -24.60
CA VAL A 304 3.73 -18.48 -23.62
C VAL A 304 2.43 -19.23 -23.95
#